data_4f95ed0f64af9661608e2223ca89275a
#
_entry.id   4f95ed0f64af9661608e2223ca89275a
#
_cell.length_a   1.000
_cell.length_b   1.000
_cell.length_c   1.000
_cell.angle_alpha   90.00
_cell.angle_beta   90.00
_cell.angle_gamma   90.00
#
_symmetry.space_group_name_H-M   'P 1'
#
loop_
_entity.id
_entity.type
_entity.pdbx_description
1 polymer ?
#
loop_
_entity_poly.entity_id
_entity_poly.type
_entity_poly.pdbx_seq_one_letter_code
_entity_poly.pdbx_strand_id
1 'polypeptide(L)'
;FMPICIPKELPAFQTLANENIFVMDNDRASHQDIRPLRVLLLNLMPKKIETECQFLRLLSNTPIQVNVEFLQVSSHVSKNTNKMHLDAFYHTFAEIQNEYYDGCIITGAPVEHLSFADVDYWEELQQIMEWTKTHVFSTMHICWGALAGLNYHFGIPKYDLPEKMFGVFPHEVLQKNVQLLRGFDDCFYAPHSRHSEVRRADIEQVPNLKILTESPQAGVHIVANTNGRQYFITGHLEYDRMTLAEEYFRDKEKGLPIAVPAHYFPNDDPSQPPLYTWGCCANLLFANWINHCVYQLTPYDLQRLLLYNWEWEAGL
;
A
#
# COMPACT_ATOMS: atom_id res chain seq x y z
N PHE A 1 1.37 16.44 11.43
CA PHE A 1 0.27 17.23 12.01
C PHE A 1 -0.04 16.63 13.38
N MET A 2 0.30 17.35 14.45
CA MET A 2 -0.24 16.99 15.75
C MET A 2 -1.77 17.15 15.68
N PRO A 3 -2.57 16.21 16.21
CA PRO A 3 -4.00 16.37 16.26
C PRO A 3 -4.34 17.64 17.05
N ILE A 4 -5.40 18.34 16.62
CA ILE A 4 -5.86 19.48 17.37
C ILE A 4 -6.42 18.99 18.71
N CYS A 5 -5.84 19.46 19.81
CA CYS A 5 -6.37 19.22 21.14
C CYS A 5 -7.32 20.37 21.50
N ILE A 6 -8.61 20.06 21.63
CA ILE A 6 -9.65 21.03 21.99
C ILE A 6 -10.62 20.42 22.99
N PRO A 7 -11.29 21.23 23.83
CA PRO A 7 -12.32 20.73 24.74
C PRO A 7 -13.43 19.98 24.00
N LYS A 8 -13.90 18.92 24.57
CA LYS A 8 -14.96 18.07 24.00
C LYS A 8 -16.29 18.81 23.83
N GLU A 9 -16.50 19.81 24.71
CA GLU A 9 -17.68 20.65 24.75
C GLU A 9 -17.67 21.78 23.70
N LEU A 10 -16.53 21.99 23.05
CA LEU A 10 -16.45 23.01 21.99
C LEU A 10 -17.28 22.53 20.78
N PRO A 11 -18.20 23.35 20.24
CA PRO A 11 -19.03 22.95 19.08
C PRO A 11 -18.20 22.50 17.87
N ALA A 12 -17.02 23.09 17.68
CA ALA A 12 -16.09 22.69 16.64
C ALA A 12 -15.61 21.23 16.75
N PHE A 13 -15.60 20.64 17.97
CA PHE A 13 -15.18 19.24 18.18
C PHE A 13 -16.01 18.29 17.34
N GLN A 14 -17.35 18.37 17.45
CA GLN A 14 -18.25 17.50 16.70
C GLN A 14 -18.23 17.80 15.20
N THR A 15 -18.13 19.08 14.81
CA THR A 15 -18.05 19.48 13.40
C THR A 15 -16.82 18.88 12.72
N LEU A 16 -15.66 19.03 13.34
CA LEU A 16 -14.39 18.50 12.81
C LEU A 16 -14.38 16.97 12.79
N ALA A 17 -14.94 16.33 13.82
CA ALA A 17 -15.07 14.88 13.84
C ALA A 17 -15.97 14.36 12.70
N ASN A 18 -17.07 15.06 12.39
CA ASN A 18 -17.94 14.72 11.25
C ASN A 18 -17.26 14.92 9.88
N GLU A 19 -16.26 15.80 9.82
CA GLU A 19 -15.43 16.04 8.63
C GLU A 19 -14.24 15.08 8.52
N ASN A 20 -14.20 14.03 9.36
CA ASN A 20 -13.06 13.11 9.47
C ASN A 20 -11.72 13.80 9.82
N ILE A 21 -11.79 14.92 10.54
CA ILE A 21 -10.63 15.58 11.12
C ILE A 21 -10.43 15.03 12.53
N PHE A 22 -9.26 14.44 12.78
CA PHE A 22 -8.96 13.90 14.10
C PHE A 22 -8.82 15.02 15.12
N VAL A 23 -9.68 14.97 16.13
CA VAL A 23 -9.69 15.89 17.29
C VAL A 23 -9.42 15.09 18.54
N MET A 24 -8.61 15.64 19.42
CA MET A 24 -8.23 15.03 20.69
C MET A 24 -8.76 15.89 21.85
N ASP A 25 -9.29 15.27 22.88
CA ASP A 25 -9.55 15.96 24.14
C ASP A 25 -8.30 15.98 25.04
N ASN A 26 -8.36 16.82 26.09
CA ASN A 26 -7.24 16.99 27.02
C ASN A 26 -6.88 15.71 27.77
N ASP A 27 -7.86 14.86 28.08
CA ASP A 27 -7.62 13.61 28.81
C ASP A 27 -6.81 12.64 27.95
N ARG A 28 -7.17 12.48 26.68
CA ARG A 28 -6.44 11.65 25.74
C ARG A 28 -5.04 12.20 25.44
N ALA A 29 -4.91 13.54 25.32
CA ALA A 29 -3.63 14.19 25.05
C ALA A 29 -2.63 13.99 26.20
N SER A 30 -3.09 14.00 27.45
CA SER A 30 -2.23 13.87 28.63
C SER A 30 -1.68 12.45 28.85
N HIS A 31 -2.24 11.43 28.19
CA HIS A 31 -1.85 10.05 28.33
C HIS A 31 -1.06 9.49 27.13
N GLN A 32 -0.66 10.36 26.18
CA GLN A 32 0.15 9.93 25.04
C GLN A 32 1.64 10.13 25.30
N ASP A 33 2.35 9.03 25.55
CA ASP A 33 3.79 8.98 25.36
C ASP A 33 4.05 8.79 23.84
N ILE A 34 4.91 9.64 23.27
CA ILE A 34 5.28 9.56 21.85
C ILE A 34 6.34 8.46 21.71
N ARG A 35 6.01 7.41 20.96
CA ARG A 35 6.99 6.43 20.50
C ARG A 35 7.08 6.46 18.97
N PRO A 36 8.25 6.13 18.39
CA PRO A 36 8.36 5.96 16.95
C PRO A 36 7.43 4.84 16.46
N LEU A 37 6.82 5.05 15.29
CA LEU A 37 6.09 3.98 14.61
C LEU A 37 7.08 2.96 14.05
N ARG A 38 6.76 1.68 14.16
CA ARG A 38 7.49 0.58 13.51
C ARG A 38 6.73 0.16 12.26
N VAL A 39 7.35 0.33 11.10
CA VAL A 39 6.78 -0.07 9.81
C VAL A 39 7.68 -1.12 9.17
N LEU A 40 7.10 -2.26 8.83
CA LEU A 40 7.77 -3.35 8.13
C LEU A 40 7.54 -3.23 6.63
N LEU A 41 8.57 -3.35 5.81
CA LEU A 41 8.46 -3.39 4.35
C LEU A 41 8.91 -4.77 3.84
N LEU A 42 7.94 -5.64 3.51
CA LEU A 42 8.21 -6.88 2.79
C LEU A 42 8.43 -6.55 1.31
N ASN A 43 9.70 -6.55 0.91
CA ASN A 43 10.11 -6.14 -0.43
C ASN A 43 10.30 -7.37 -1.34
N LEU A 44 9.32 -7.64 -2.19
CA LEU A 44 9.32 -8.74 -3.17
C LEU A 44 9.84 -8.30 -4.54
N MET A 45 10.15 -7.00 -4.70
CA MET A 45 10.63 -6.45 -5.97
C MET A 45 12.07 -6.88 -6.28
N PRO A 46 12.43 -7.07 -7.56
CA PRO A 46 13.76 -7.51 -7.95
C PRO A 46 14.83 -6.43 -7.75
N LYS A 47 14.49 -5.15 -7.94
CA LYS A 47 15.37 -3.98 -7.72
C LYS A 47 15.11 -3.40 -6.32
N LYS A 48 15.57 -4.10 -5.29
CA LYS A 48 15.23 -3.76 -3.90
C LYS A 48 15.62 -2.34 -3.50
N ILE A 49 16.83 -1.90 -3.83
CA ILE A 49 17.36 -0.56 -3.46
C ILE A 49 16.52 0.56 -4.07
N GLU A 50 16.07 0.41 -5.31
CA GLU A 50 15.17 1.38 -5.96
C GLU A 50 13.83 1.44 -5.23
N THR A 51 13.23 0.29 -4.95
CA THR A 51 11.97 0.15 -4.23
C THR A 51 12.06 0.71 -2.81
N GLU A 52 13.15 0.45 -2.09
CA GLU A 52 13.43 1.05 -0.77
C GLU A 52 13.35 2.58 -0.83
N CYS A 53 14.05 3.22 -1.78
CA CYS A 53 14.05 4.67 -1.94
C CYS A 53 12.65 5.21 -2.26
N GLN A 54 11.88 4.53 -3.09
CA GLN A 54 10.51 4.91 -3.45
C GLN A 54 9.60 4.95 -2.22
N PHE A 55 9.56 3.88 -1.45
CA PHE A 55 8.71 3.83 -0.24
C PHE A 55 9.23 4.74 0.87
N LEU A 56 10.53 4.77 1.14
CA LEU A 56 11.10 5.61 2.18
C LEU A 56 10.82 7.10 1.93
N ARG A 57 10.85 7.55 0.68
CA ARG A 57 10.52 8.93 0.31
C ARG A 57 9.07 9.29 0.70
N LEU A 58 8.12 8.39 0.46
CA LEU A 58 6.72 8.61 0.79
C LEU A 58 6.46 8.50 2.30
N LEU A 59 7.10 7.54 2.97
CA LEU A 59 6.98 7.35 4.41
C LEU A 59 7.64 8.48 5.21
N SER A 60 8.62 9.19 4.64
CA SER A 60 9.29 10.31 5.31
C SER A 60 8.49 11.62 5.28
N ASN A 61 7.42 11.71 4.49
CA ASN A 61 6.59 12.92 4.37
C ASN A 61 5.57 13.04 5.52
N THR A 62 6.03 12.94 6.75
CA THR A 62 5.23 13.04 7.97
C THR A 62 6.07 13.64 9.11
N PRO A 63 5.49 14.40 10.05
CA PRO A 63 6.19 14.84 11.26
C PRO A 63 6.33 13.71 12.30
N ILE A 64 5.73 12.55 12.08
CA ILE A 64 5.80 11.40 12.99
C ILE A 64 7.08 10.63 12.70
N GLN A 65 7.83 10.27 13.74
CA GLN A 65 9.00 9.43 13.59
C GLN A 65 8.58 8.02 13.18
N VAL A 66 9.13 7.52 12.08
CA VAL A 66 8.87 6.19 11.53
C VAL A 66 10.17 5.43 11.43
N ASN A 67 10.26 4.28 12.10
CA ASN A 67 11.33 3.32 11.96
C ASN A 67 10.90 2.27 10.94
N VAL A 68 11.63 2.17 9.84
CA VAL A 68 11.33 1.21 8.76
C VAL A 68 12.32 0.04 8.85
N GLU A 69 11.78 -1.16 8.91
CA GLU A 69 12.52 -2.42 8.87
C GLU A 69 12.19 -3.16 7.58
N PHE A 70 13.19 -3.79 6.96
CA PHE A 70 13.00 -4.49 5.70
C PHE A 70 12.92 -6.00 5.93
N LEU A 71 11.97 -6.63 5.27
CA LEU A 71 11.75 -8.08 5.28
C LEU A 71 11.94 -8.66 3.88
N GLN A 72 12.59 -9.81 3.81
CA GLN A 72 12.67 -10.62 2.58
C GLN A 72 12.12 -12.01 2.83
N VAL A 73 11.66 -12.65 1.75
CA VAL A 73 11.35 -14.09 1.77
C VAL A 73 12.65 -14.90 1.76
N SER A 74 12.70 -15.93 2.59
CA SER A 74 13.88 -16.81 2.74
C SER A 74 13.91 -17.94 1.69
N SER A 75 12.73 -18.33 1.22
CA SER A 75 12.53 -19.40 0.25
C SER A 75 12.92 -19.02 -1.19
N HIS A 76 13.22 -17.74 -1.44
CA HIS A 76 13.64 -17.23 -2.75
C HIS A 76 14.99 -16.52 -2.68
N VAL A 77 15.90 -16.84 -3.63
CA VAL A 77 17.20 -16.19 -3.74
C VAL A 77 17.10 -14.99 -4.69
N SER A 78 17.27 -13.79 -4.15
CA SER A 78 17.30 -12.56 -4.97
C SER A 78 18.49 -12.58 -5.94
N LYS A 79 18.21 -12.43 -7.26
CA LYS A 79 19.23 -12.44 -8.32
C LYS A 79 19.81 -11.05 -8.62
N ASN A 80 19.08 -9.99 -8.27
CA ASN A 80 19.39 -8.62 -8.70
C ASN A 80 19.87 -7.71 -7.56
N THR A 81 19.94 -8.22 -6.34
CA THR A 81 20.42 -7.45 -5.18
C THR A 81 21.64 -8.16 -4.57
N ASN A 82 22.68 -7.38 -4.25
CA ASN A 82 23.89 -7.91 -3.64
C ASN A 82 23.56 -8.55 -2.28
N LYS A 83 24.07 -9.77 -2.05
CA LYS A 83 23.88 -10.50 -0.80
C LYS A 83 24.33 -9.68 0.42
N MET A 84 25.44 -8.93 0.33
CA MET A 84 25.92 -8.08 1.43
C MET A 84 24.89 -7.02 1.84
N HIS A 85 24.12 -6.47 0.88
CA HIS A 85 23.04 -5.53 1.17
C HIS A 85 21.88 -6.21 1.92
N LEU A 86 21.51 -7.41 1.47
CA LEU A 86 20.46 -8.18 2.12
C LEU A 86 20.86 -8.58 3.55
N ASP A 87 22.05 -9.12 3.73
CA ASP A 87 22.57 -9.54 5.03
C ASP A 87 22.70 -8.36 6.02
N ALA A 88 22.93 -7.13 5.50
CA ALA A 88 23.11 -5.95 6.35
C ALA A 88 21.77 -5.26 6.73
N PHE A 89 20.75 -5.30 5.89
CA PHE A 89 19.57 -4.45 6.04
C PHE A 89 18.25 -5.21 6.07
N TYR A 90 18.21 -6.49 5.69
CA TYR A 90 16.97 -7.26 5.62
C TYR A 90 16.90 -8.34 6.70
N HIS A 91 15.72 -8.44 7.30
CA HIS A 91 15.38 -9.56 8.17
C HIS A 91 14.72 -10.69 7.38
N THR A 92 14.80 -11.88 7.93
CA THR A 92 13.99 -13.03 7.54
C THR A 92 12.75 -13.13 8.44
N PHE A 93 11.72 -13.84 8.00
CA PHE A 93 10.51 -14.00 8.80
C PHE A 93 10.79 -14.70 10.14
N ALA A 94 11.71 -15.67 10.16
CA ALA A 94 12.10 -16.37 11.39
C ALA A 94 12.68 -15.42 12.46
N GLU A 95 13.35 -14.35 12.06
CA GLU A 95 13.94 -13.37 12.98
C GLU A 95 12.90 -12.43 13.59
N ILE A 96 11.81 -12.13 12.89
CA ILE A 96 10.82 -11.12 13.28
C ILE A 96 9.46 -11.68 13.72
N GLN A 97 9.25 -12.98 13.66
CA GLN A 97 7.95 -13.60 13.90
C GLN A 97 7.33 -13.34 15.29
N ASN A 98 8.16 -12.98 16.28
CA ASN A 98 7.72 -12.63 17.64
C ASN A 98 7.63 -11.11 17.84
N GLU A 99 7.93 -10.30 16.83
CA GLU A 99 7.88 -8.84 16.89
C GLU A 99 6.50 -8.31 16.50
N TYR A 100 6.23 -7.07 16.91
CA TYR A 100 4.97 -6.37 16.60
C TYR A 100 5.24 -5.05 15.89
N TYR A 101 4.36 -4.71 14.94
CA TYR A 101 4.49 -3.53 14.09
C TYR A 101 3.21 -2.71 14.04
N ASP A 102 3.35 -1.40 13.88
CA ASP A 102 2.24 -0.48 13.64
C ASP A 102 1.69 -0.65 12.23
N GLY A 103 2.58 -0.82 11.27
CA GLY A 103 2.23 -0.98 9.86
C GLY A 103 3.11 -1.98 9.14
N CYS A 104 2.57 -2.56 8.08
CA CYS A 104 3.32 -3.39 7.13
C CYS A 104 2.96 -3.02 5.70
N ILE A 105 3.96 -2.97 4.82
CA ILE A 105 3.76 -2.85 3.38
C ILE A 105 4.27 -4.12 2.72
N ILE A 106 3.44 -4.75 1.88
CA ILE A 106 3.81 -5.90 1.04
C ILE A 106 3.84 -5.42 -0.40
N THR A 107 5.01 -5.42 -1.02
CA THR A 107 5.20 -4.86 -2.36
C THR A 107 4.68 -5.78 -3.46
N GLY A 108 4.68 -5.28 -4.70
CA GLY A 108 4.54 -6.08 -5.90
C GLY A 108 5.69 -7.07 -6.11
N ALA A 109 5.52 -7.97 -7.08
CA ALA A 109 6.50 -8.92 -7.52
C ALA A 109 6.33 -9.22 -9.03
N PRO A 110 7.39 -9.49 -9.79
CA PRO A 110 7.31 -9.74 -11.23
C PRO A 110 6.95 -11.21 -11.55
N VAL A 111 5.93 -11.74 -10.89
CA VAL A 111 5.48 -13.14 -11.00
C VAL A 111 4.01 -13.25 -11.42
N GLU A 112 3.48 -12.22 -12.06
CA GLU A 112 2.06 -12.09 -12.40
C GLU A 112 1.54 -13.19 -13.33
N HIS A 113 2.40 -13.72 -14.20
CA HIS A 113 2.04 -14.82 -15.13
C HIS A 113 1.96 -16.20 -14.48
N LEU A 114 2.47 -16.33 -13.24
CA LEU A 114 2.38 -17.58 -12.50
C LEU A 114 1.04 -17.69 -11.78
N SER A 115 0.52 -18.91 -11.63
CA SER A 115 -0.51 -19.12 -10.61
C SER A 115 0.09 -18.87 -9.22
N PHE A 116 -0.72 -18.54 -8.24
CA PHE A 116 -0.18 -18.30 -6.88
C PHE A 116 0.54 -19.55 -6.35
N ALA A 117 0.03 -20.74 -6.62
CA ALA A 117 0.62 -22.01 -6.17
C ALA A 117 1.99 -22.30 -6.83
N ASP A 118 2.28 -21.73 -8.00
CA ASP A 118 3.54 -21.91 -8.72
C ASP A 118 4.63 -20.91 -8.29
N VAL A 119 4.31 -19.96 -7.41
CA VAL A 119 5.28 -19.01 -6.86
C VAL A 119 6.10 -19.71 -5.77
N ASP A 120 7.41 -19.76 -5.92
CA ASP A 120 8.34 -20.54 -5.07
C ASP A 120 8.32 -20.14 -3.59
N TYR A 121 7.95 -18.89 -3.26
CA TYR A 121 7.79 -18.37 -1.90
C TYR A 121 6.32 -18.24 -1.44
N TRP A 122 5.37 -18.85 -2.14
CA TRP A 122 3.95 -18.68 -1.83
C TRP A 122 3.57 -19.13 -0.42
N GLU A 123 4.07 -20.27 0.03
CA GLU A 123 3.79 -20.79 1.38
C GLU A 123 4.34 -19.87 2.48
N GLU A 124 5.56 -19.33 2.30
CA GLU A 124 6.15 -18.37 3.24
C GLU A 124 5.36 -17.05 3.25
N LEU A 125 4.95 -16.57 2.06
CA LEU A 125 4.13 -15.36 1.96
C LEU A 125 2.76 -15.54 2.64
N GLN A 126 2.12 -16.69 2.51
CA GLN A 126 0.87 -17.00 3.22
C GLN A 126 1.08 -16.97 4.76
N GLN A 127 2.17 -17.55 5.27
CA GLN A 127 2.50 -17.49 6.69
C GLN A 127 2.71 -16.05 7.17
N ILE A 128 3.41 -15.23 6.39
CA ILE A 128 3.60 -13.81 6.70
C ILE A 128 2.25 -13.07 6.68
N MET A 129 1.42 -13.26 5.68
CA MET A 129 0.09 -12.64 5.59
C MET A 129 -0.82 -13.05 6.77
N GLU A 130 -0.80 -14.32 7.18
CA GLU A 130 -1.54 -14.76 8.37
C GLU A 130 -1.00 -14.10 9.65
N TRP A 131 0.32 -14.07 9.80
CA TRP A 131 0.99 -13.42 10.92
C TRP A 131 0.65 -11.93 11.03
N THR A 132 0.52 -11.20 9.90
CA THR A 132 0.17 -9.77 9.94
C THR A 132 -1.18 -9.52 10.62
N LYS A 133 -2.11 -10.47 10.62
CA LYS A 133 -3.43 -10.31 11.25
C LYS A 133 -3.34 -10.09 12.77
N THR A 134 -2.32 -10.61 13.41
CA THR A 134 -2.15 -10.58 14.87
C THR A 134 -0.98 -9.72 15.34
N HIS A 135 0.03 -9.52 14.50
CA HIS A 135 1.28 -8.84 14.86
C HIS A 135 1.45 -7.46 14.19
N VAL A 136 0.58 -7.11 13.25
CA VAL A 136 0.61 -5.81 12.56
C VAL A 136 -0.74 -5.14 12.70
N PHE A 137 -0.76 -3.84 13.03
CA PHE A 137 -2.02 -3.14 13.15
C PHE A 137 -2.65 -2.86 11.78
N SER A 138 -1.91 -2.29 10.82
CA SER A 138 -2.42 -1.99 9.48
C SER A 138 -1.48 -2.51 8.40
N THR A 139 -2.02 -3.21 7.39
CA THR A 139 -1.25 -3.76 6.27
C THR A 139 -1.69 -3.15 4.95
N MET A 140 -0.72 -2.67 4.16
CA MET A 140 -0.91 -2.18 2.80
C MET A 140 -0.27 -3.14 1.81
N HIS A 141 -1.05 -3.66 0.88
CA HIS A 141 -0.61 -4.56 -0.17
C HIS A 141 -0.57 -3.80 -1.50
N ILE A 142 0.52 -3.91 -2.25
CA ILE A 142 0.75 -3.14 -3.49
C ILE A 142 0.86 -4.07 -4.70
N CYS A 143 0.21 -3.72 -5.81
CA CYS A 143 0.24 -4.38 -7.10
C CYS A 143 0.00 -5.90 -6.99
N TRP A 144 0.95 -6.74 -7.39
CA TRP A 144 0.83 -8.19 -7.24
C TRP A 144 0.62 -8.61 -5.77
N GLY A 145 1.25 -7.93 -4.82
CA GLY A 145 0.99 -8.13 -3.39
C GLY A 145 -0.47 -7.89 -3.01
N ALA A 146 -1.15 -6.92 -3.67
CA ALA A 146 -2.58 -6.70 -3.47
C ALA A 146 -3.43 -7.87 -4.01
N LEU A 147 -3.09 -8.39 -5.19
CA LEU A 147 -3.76 -9.58 -5.75
C LEU A 147 -3.55 -10.81 -4.87
N ALA A 148 -2.33 -11.01 -4.38
CA ALA A 148 -1.98 -12.10 -3.47
C ALA A 148 -2.75 -12.01 -2.14
N GLY A 149 -2.81 -10.81 -1.55
CA GLY A 149 -3.55 -10.57 -0.31
C GLY A 149 -5.06 -10.75 -0.46
N LEU A 150 -5.66 -10.23 -1.54
CA LEU A 150 -7.08 -10.42 -1.85
C LEU A 150 -7.41 -11.90 -2.07
N ASN A 151 -6.52 -12.64 -2.73
CA ASN A 151 -6.71 -14.07 -2.93
C ASN A 151 -6.59 -14.84 -1.61
N TYR A 152 -5.54 -14.62 -0.84
CA TYR A 152 -5.29 -15.35 0.39
C TYR A 152 -6.37 -15.11 1.46
N HIS A 153 -6.69 -13.84 1.72
CA HIS A 153 -7.60 -13.48 2.81
C HIS A 153 -9.08 -13.62 2.46
N PHE A 154 -9.44 -13.48 1.17
CA PHE A 154 -10.84 -13.36 0.74
C PHE A 154 -11.22 -14.27 -0.43
N GLY A 155 -10.28 -15.04 -0.97
CA GLY A 155 -10.54 -15.96 -2.08
C GLY A 155 -10.81 -15.26 -3.42
N ILE A 156 -10.46 -13.97 -3.56
CA ILE A 156 -10.66 -13.22 -4.81
C ILE A 156 -9.72 -13.78 -5.89
N PRO A 157 -10.23 -14.21 -7.05
CA PRO A 157 -9.39 -14.73 -8.12
C PRO A 157 -8.63 -13.62 -8.85
N LYS A 158 -7.45 -13.98 -9.36
CA LYS A 158 -6.66 -13.18 -10.29
C LYS A 158 -7.03 -13.55 -11.73
N TYR A 159 -7.14 -12.56 -12.61
CA TYR A 159 -7.39 -12.73 -14.05
C TYR A 159 -6.24 -12.13 -14.85
N ASP A 160 -5.80 -12.85 -15.89
CA ASP A 160 -4.79 -12.34 -16.81
C ASP A 160 -5.42 -11.30 -17.75
N LEU A 161 -4.71 -10.22 -18.00
CA LEU A 161 -5.08 -9.20 -18.97
C LEU A 161 -4.65 -9.63 -20.38
N PRO A 162 -5.43 -9.33 -21.43
CA PRO A 162 -5.05 -9.63 -22.80
C PRO A 162 -3.82 -8.84 -23.25
N GLU A 163 -3.63 -7.64 -22.68
CA GLU A 163 -2.48 -6.75 -22.91
C GLU A 163 -2.05 -6.16 -21.57
N LYS A 164 -0.77 -5.81 -21.48
CA LYS A 164 -0.21 -5.16 -20.30
C LYS A 164 -0.93 -3.84 -20.02
N MET A 165 -1.46 -3.68 -18.82
CA MET A 165 -1.94 -2.40 -18.32
C MET A 165 -0.71 -1.54 -17.96
N PHE A 166 -0.37 -0.59 -18.86
CA PHE A 166 0.88 0.13 -18.80
C PHE A 166 0.70 1.63 -19.04
N GLY A 167 0.88 2.44 -18.03
CA GLY A 167 0.68 3.89 -18.13
C GLY A 167 0.18 4.53 -16.84
N VAL A 168 -0.33 5.76 -16.95
CA VAL A 168 -0.88 6.57 -15.84
C VAL A 168 -2.36 6.84 -16.13
N PHE A 169 -3.23 6.28 -15.31
CA PHE A 169 -4.66 6.28 -15.54
C PHE A 169 -5.43 7.14 -14.54
N PRO A 170 -6.53 7.79 -14.94
CA PRO A 170 -7.42 8.49 -14.02
C PRO A 170 -8.24 7.47 -13.19
N HIS A 171 -8.42 7.77 -11.90
CA HIS A 171 -9.19 6.96 -10.96
C HIS A 171 -10.23 7.83 -10.25
N GLU A 172 -11.44 7.33 -10.15
CA GLU A 172 -12.53 7.98 -9.44
C GLU A 172 -12.54 7.54 -7.96
N VAL A 173 -12.79 8.50 -7.06
CA VAL A 173 -12.98 8.25 -5.63
C VAL A 173 -14.44 7.88 -5.39
N LEU A 174 -14.70 6.60 -5.09
CA LEU A 174 -16.03 6.07 -4.86
C LEU A 174 -16.51 6.27 -3.41
N GLN A 175 -15.57 6.34 -2.46
CA GLN A 175 -15.83 6.44 -1.02
C GLN A 175 -15.15 7.70 -0.44
N LYS A 176 -15.90 8.81 -0.40
CA LYS A 176 -15.35 10.13 -0.03
C LYS A 176 -15.02 10.30 1.46
N ASN A 177 -15.65 9.51 2.34
CA ASN A 177 -15.54 9.66 3.79
C ASN A 177 -14.55 8.67 4.44
N VAL A 178 -13.64 8.08 3.65
CA VAL A 178 -12.64 7.15 4.16
C VAL A 178 -11.35 7.89 4.53
N GLN A 179 -10.82 7.60 5.71
CA GLN A 179 -9.62 8.25 6.25
C GLN A 179 -8.41 8.18 5.31
N LEU A 180 -8.23 7.05 4.62
CA LEU A 180 -7.14 6.86 3.67
C LEU A 180 -7.18 7.87 2.51
N LEU A 181 -8.39 8.25 2.07
CA LEU A 181 -8.60 9.14 0.92
C LEU A 181 -8.94 10.59 1.32
N ARG A 182 -8.75 10.93 2.59
CA ARG A 182 -9.01 12.28 3.07
C ARG A 182 -8.18 13.32 2.30
N GLY A 183 -8.86 14.32 1.75
CA GLY A 183 -8.23 15.39 0.96
C GLY A 183 -7.96 15.06 -0.50
N PHE A 184 -8.35 13.86 -0.96
CA PHE A 184 -8.31 13.54 -2.39
C PHE A 184 -9.38 14.32 -3.15
N ASP A 185 -9.06 14.69 -4.38
CA ASP A 185 -10.02 15.17 -5.35
C ASP A 185 -10.94 14.03 -5.80
N ASP A 186 -12.05 14.34 -6.46
CA ASP A 186 -12.99 13.33 -6.99
C ASP A 186 -12.33 12.38 -7.99
N CYS A 187 -11.26 12.84 -8.66
CA CYS A 187 -10.46 12.06 -9.59
C CYS A 187 -8.97 12.36 -9.40
N PHE A 188 -8.14 11.33 -9.46
CA PHE A 188 -6.68 11.43 -9.38
C PHE A 188 -6.01 10.45 -10.35
N TYR A 189 -4.71 10.62 -10.58
CA TYR A 189 -3.94 9.77 -11.47
C TYR A 189 -3.06 8.79 -10.70
N ALA A 190 -2.95 7.55 -11.20
CA ALA A 190 -2.03 6.55 -10.65
C ALA A 190 -1.37 5.73 -11.76
N PRO A 191 -0.07 5.39 -11.60
CA PRO A 191 0.66 4.51 -12.50
C PRO A 191 0.21 3.06 -12.36
N HIS A 192 0.19 2.35 -13.48
CA HIS A 192 0.02 0.90 -13.56
C HIS A 192 1.08 0.29 -14.47
N SER A 193 1.61 -0.86 -14.06
CA SER A 193 2.45 -1.74 -14.85
C SER A 193 2.16 -3.19 -14.44
N ARG A 194 1.15 -3.80 -15.04
CA ARG A 194 0.67 -5.13 -14.63
C ARG A 194 0.06 -5.92 -15.77
N HIS A 195 0.13 -7.25 -15.67
CA HIS A 195 -0.44 -8.21 -16.62
C HIS A 195 -1.69 -8.91 -16.07
N SER A 196 -2.13 -8.56 -14.84
CA SER A 196 -3.27 -9.21 -14.21
C SER A 196 -4.14 -8.21 -13.46
N GLU A 197 -5.36 -8.63 -13.15
CA GLU A 197 -6.38 -7.81 -12.49
C GLU A 197 -7.22 -8.63 -11.49
N VAL A 198 -7.97 -7.92 -10.66
CA VAL A 198 -9.14 -8.43 -9.92
C VAL A 198 -10.39 -7.74 -10.46
N ARG A 199 -11.53 -8.40 -10.39
CA ARG A 199 -12.79 -7.86 -10.92
C ARG A 199 -13.68 -7.31 -9.82
N ARG A 200 -14.33 -6.20 -10.12
CA ARG A 200 -15.35 -5.59 -9.25
C ARG A 200 -16.39 -6.60 -8.76
N ALA A 201 -16.92 -7.41 -9.69
CA ALA A 201 -17.97 -8.36 -9.39
C ALA A 201 -17.59 -9.40 -8.33
N ASP A 202 -16.32 -9.82 -8.27
CA ASP A 202 -15.84 -10.77 -7.26
C ASP A 202 -15.68 -10.09 -5.89
N ILE A 203 -15.18 -8.86 -5.88
CA ILE A 203 -15.00 -8.09 -4.64
C ILE A 203 -16.34 -7.75 -4.01
N GLU A 204 -17.35 -7.35 -4.79
CA GLU A 204 -18.69 -7.00 -4.32
C GLU A 204 -19.45 -8.21 -3.71
N GLN A 205 -19.03 -9.43 -3.99
CA GLN A 205 -19.58 -10.64 -3.35
C GLN A 205 -19.06 -10.86 -1.92
N VAL A 206 -18.00 -10.15 -1.51
CA VAL A 206 -17.40 -10.28 -0.19
C VAL A 206 -17.85 -9.10 0.68
N PRO A 207 -18.76 -9.34 1.66
CA PRO A 207 -19.34 -8.25 2.48
C PRO A 207 -18.31 -7.41 3.24
N ASN A 208 -17.16 -8.03 3.56
CA ASN A 208 -16.09 -7.41 4.34
C ASN A 208 -15.08 -6.63 3.48
N LEU A 209 -15.37 -6.41 2.19
CA LEU A 209 -14.54 -5.61 1.29
C LEU A 209 -15.32 -4.42 0.74
N LYS A 210 -14.62 -3.29 0.57
CA LYS A 210 -15.12 -2.09 -0.10
C LYS A 210 -14.14 -1.63 -1.16
N ILE A 211 -14.64 -1.34 -2.36
CA ILE A 211 -13.88 -0.67 -3.41
C ILE A 211 -13.90 0.83 -3.09
N LEU A 212 -12.71 1.39 -2.88
CA LEU A 212 -12.56 2.80 -2.55
C LEU A 212 -12.36 3.67 -3.79
N THR A 213 -11.60 3.16 -4.76
CA THR A 213 -11.30 3.86 -6.02
C THR A 213 -11.26 2.90 -7.19
N GLU A 214 -11.65 3.38 -8.36
CA GLU A 214 -11.68 2.60 -9.60
C GLU A 214 -11.42 3.50 -10.82
N SER A 215 -10.89 2.92 -11.88
CA SER A 215 -10.70 3.56 -13.18
C SER A 215 -11.58 2.88 -14.23
N PRO A 216 -12.26 3.65 -15.09
CA PRO A 216 -12.95 3.06 -16.26
C PRO A 216 -11.99 2.32 -17.20
N GLN A 217 -10.70 2.68 -17.21
CA GLN A 217 -9.69 2.11 -18.10
C GLN A 217 -8.85 1.04 -17.39
N ALA A 218 -8.45 1.28 -16.13
CA ALA A 218 -7.55 0.40 -15.39
C ALA A 218 -8.26 -0.48 -14.34
N GLY A 219 -9.61 -0.41 -14.26
CA GLY A 219 -10.38 -1.23 -13.32
C GLY A 219 -10.21 -0.86 -11.85
N VAL A 220 -10.42 -1.82 -10.96
CA VAL A 220 -10.34 -1.63 -9.51
C VAL A 220 -8.93 -1.22 -9.08
N HIS A 221 -8.83 -0.15 -8.28
CA HIS A 221 -7.53 0.36 -7.84
C HIS A 221 -7.28 0.19 -6.35
N ILE A 222 -8.11 0.76 -5.49
CA ILE A 222 -7.94 0.62 -4.03
C ILE A 222 -9.15 -0.11 -3.46
N VAL A 223 -8.87 -1.19 -2.74
CA VAL A 223 -9.84 -1.96 -1.96
C VAL A 223 -9.41 -1.94 -0.50
N ALA A 224 -10.36 -1.84 0.42
CA ALA A 224 -10.11 -1.97 1.85
C ALA A 224 -11.04 -3.00 2.47
N ASN A 225 -10.57 -3.65 3.54
CA ASN A 225 -11.49 -4.41 4.38
C ASN A 225 -12.29 -3.45 5.28
N THR A 226 -13.48 -3.89 5.71
CA THR A 226 -14.42 -3.03 6.45
C THR A 226 -13.92 -2.60 7.82
N ASN A 227 -12.96 -3.30 8.41
CA ASN A 227 -12.35 -2.90 9.68
C ASN A 227 -11.21 -1.88 9.52
N GLY A 228 -10.86 -1.48 8.28
CA GLY A 228 -9.84 -0.45 8.01
C GLY A 228 -8.40 -0.87 8.30
N ARG A 229 -8.11 -2.17 8.45
CA ARG A 229 -6.77 -2.68 8.77
C ARG A 229 -5.99 -3.23 7.58
N GLN A 230 -6.68 -3.53 6.46
CA GLN A 230 -6.04 -4.01 5.24
C GLN A 230 -6.45 -3.16 4.05
N TYR A 231 -5.45 -2.76 3.29
CA TYR A 231 -5.59 -1.98 2.06
C TYR A 231 -4.89 -2.71 0.92
N PHE A 232 -5.55 -2.80 -0.23
CA PHE A 232 -5.09 -3.49 -1.43
C PHE A 232 -5.08 -2.49 -2.59
N ILE A 233 -3.90 -2.12 -3.07
CA ILE A 233 -3.68 -1.10 -4.08
C ILE A 233 -3.09 -1.75 -5.32
N THR A 234 -3.83 -1.83 -6.42
CA THR A 234 -3.40 -2.54 -7.64
C THR A 234 -2.43 -1.73 -8.50
N GLY A 235 -2.35 -0.41 -8.30
CA GLY A 235 -1.42 0.49 -8.98
C GLY A 235 -0.15 0.73 -8.18
N HIS A 236 0.68 1.66 -8.69
CA HIS A 236 2.02 1.95 -8.19
C HIS A 236 2.20 3.44 -7.87
N LEU A 237 1.55 3.92 -6.81
CA LEU A 237 1.72 5.32 -6.38
C LEU A 237 3.14 5.63 -5.88
N GLU A 238 3.92 4.60 -5.52
CA GLU A 238 5.32 4.73 -5.09
C GLU A 238 6.31 5.01 -6.23
N TYR A 239 5.92 4.80 -7.49
CA TYR A 239 6.81 4.96 -8.63
C TYR A 239 7.37 6.38 -8.76
N ASP A 240 8.67 6.45 -9.05
CA ASP A 240 9.33 7.69 -9.46
C ASP A 240 8.92 8.10 -10.87
N ARG A 241 9.15 9.40 -11.18
CA ARG A 241 8.83 9.96 -12.50
C ARG A 241 9.33 9.11 -13.67
N MET A 242 10.53 8.53 -13.56
CA MET A 242 11.20 7.82 -14.66
C MET A 242 10.92 6.31 -14.70
N THR A 243 10.28 5.74 -13.69
CA THR A 243 10.17 4.28 -13.54
C THR A 243 9.52 3.61 -14.76
N LEU A 244 8.38 4.14 -15.26
CA LEU A 244 7.73 3.59 -16.46
C LEU A 244 8.56 3.83 -17.74
N ALA A 245 9.29 4.95 -17.84
CA ALA A 245 10.17 5.22 -18.97
C ALA A 245 11.36 4.23 -19.01
N GLU A 246 11.99 3.98 -17.86
CA GLU A 246 13.08 3.00 -17.75
C GLU A 246 12.59 1.60 -18.11
N GLU A 247 11.40 1.22 -17.68
CA GLU A 247 10.77 -0.04 -18.04
C GLU A 247 10.51 -0.13 -19.54
N TYR A 248 9.92 0.91 -20.14
CA TYR A 248 9.64 1.00 -21.56
C TYR A 248 10.89 0.87 -22.41
N PHE A 249 11.93 1.68 -22.14
CA PHE A 249 13.16 1.66 -22.91
C PHE A 249 13.95 0.35 -22.74
N ARG A 250 14.03 -0.18 -21.52
CA ARG A 250 14.63 -1.48 -21.22
C ARG A 250 14.01 -2.61 -22.06
N ASP A 251 12.69 -2.68 -22.09
CA ASP A 251 11.97 -3.77 -22.75
C ASP A 251 12.01 -3.59 -24.29
N LYS A 252 11.96 -2.34 -24.75
CA LYS A 252 12.18 -2.01 -26.16
C LYS A 252 13.57 -2.39 -26.66
N GLU A 253 14.64 -2.12 -25.88
CA GLU A 253 16.01 -2.52 -26.21
C GLU A 253 16.17 -4.05 -26.28
N LYS A 254 15.41 -4.79 -25.47
CA LYS A 254 15.37 -6.25 -25.50
C LYS A 254 14.53 -6.83 -26.64
N GLY A 255 13.89 -5.97 -27.44
CA GLY A 255 12.99 -6.40 -28.51
C GLY A 255 11.68 -7.03 -28.02
N LEU A 256 11.30 -6.78 -26.77
CA LEU A 256 10.03 -7.26 -26.22
C LEU A 256 8.86 -6.42 -26.71
N PRO A 257 7.67 -7.01 -26.93
CA PRO A 257 6.47 -6.28 -27.30
C PRO A 257 6.02 -5.41 -26.11
N ILE A 258 6.24 -4.11 -26.20
CA ILE A 258 5.81 -3.13 -25.20
C ILE A 258 5.21 -1.91 -25.90
N ALA A 259 4.02 -1.50 -25.44
CA ALA A 259 3.41 -0.25 -25.88
C ALA A 259 4.03 0.95 -25.17
N VAL A 260 3.89 2.13 -25.77
CA VAL A 260 4.19 3.40 -25.07
C VAL A 260 3.27 3.52 -23.87
N PRO A 261 3.79 3.86 -22.65
CA PRO A 261 2.93 4.01 -21.48
C PRO A 261 1.86 5.07 -21.70
N ALA A 262 0.59 4.68 -21.54
CA ALA A 262 -0.55 5.56 -21.79
C ALA A 262 -0.55 6.78 -20.84
N HIS A 263 -0.87 7.98 -21.37
CA HIS A 263 -1.00 9.23 -20.59
C HIS A 263 0.24 9.63 -19.77
N TYR A 264 1.41 9.16 -20.17
CA TYR A 264 2.65 9.34 -19.42
C TYR A 264 3.61 10.31 -20.10
N PHE A 265 3.84 10.17 -21.40
CA PHE A 265 4.61 11.15 -22.17
C PHE A 265 3.69 12.22 -22.77
N PRO A 266 4.14 13.50 -22.87
CA PRO A 266 3.38 14.51 -23.62
C PRO A 266 3.09 14.04 -25.05
N ASN A 267 1.82 14.06 -25.45
CA ASN A 267 1.36 13.61 -26.79
C ASN A 267 1.80 12.16 -27.15
N ASP A 268 1.98 11.29 -26.16
CA ASP A 268 2.49 9.92 -26.29
C ASP A 268 3.86 9.83 -27.01
N ASP A 269 4.64 10.90 -26.95
CA ASP A 269 5.98 11.00 -27.56
C ASP A 269 7.09 10.64 -26.55
N PRO A 270 7.70 9.44 -26.64
CA PRO A 270 8.73 9.01 -25.69
C PRO A 270 10.07 9.75 -25.81
N SER A 271 10.20 10.66 -26.79
CA SER A 271 11.35 11.57 -26.85
C SER A 271 11.23 12.76 -25.88
N GLN A 272 10.04 12.99 -25.33
CA GLN A 272 9.75 14.06 -24.40
C GLN A 272 9.92 13.60 -22.94
N PRO A 273 10.25 14.50 -22.00
CA PRO A 273 10.27 14.16 -20.59
C PRO A 273 8.87 13.72 -20.11
N PRO A 274 8.76 12.65 -19.30
CA PRO A 274 7.47 12.18 -18.83
C PRO A 274 6.80 13.16 -17.85
N LEU A 275 5.47 13.18 -17.88
CA LEU A 275 4.66 13.91 -16.92
C LEU A 275 4.68 13.21 -15.56
N TYR A 276 4.66 13.98 -14.48
CA TYR A 276 4.55 13.45 -13.11
C TYR A 276 3.27 13.95 -12.46
N THR A 277 2.19 13.21 -12.65
CA THR A 277 0.83 13.64 -12.31
C THR A 277 0.25 12.95 -11.07
N TRP A 278 0.97 12.02 -10.45
CA TRP A 278 0.51 11.26 -9.27
C TRP A 278 1.22 11.60 -7.95
N GLY A 279 2.27 12.43 -7.97
CA GLY A 279 3.09 12.70 -6.79
C GLY A 279 2.34 13.31 -5.61
N CYS A 280 1.38 14.21 -5.86
CA CYS A 280 0.55 14.79 -4.81
C CYS A 280 -0.30 13.72 -4.12
N CYS A 281 -0.99 12.90 -4.91
CA CYS A 281 -1.86 11.83 -4.41
C CYS A 281 -1.08 10.74 -3.70
N ALA A 282 0.10 10.37 -4.22
CA ALA A 282 1.01 9.43 -3.58
C ALA A 282 1.40 9.89 -2.18
N ASN A 283 1.93 11.11 -2.06
CA ASN A 283 2.30 11.67 -0.77
C ASN A 283 1.11 11.77 0.19
N LEU A 284 -0.06 12.18 -0.31
CA LEU A 284 -1.28 12.29 0.49
C LEU A 284 -1.76 10.93 0.99
N LEU A 285 -1.75 9.89 0.12
CA LEU A 285 -2.15 8.52 0.49
C LEU A 285 -1.30 7.99 1.65
N PHE A 286 0.03 8.06 1.51
CA PHE A 286 0.94 7.54 2.51
C PHE A 286 0.92 8.36 3.80
N ALA A 287 0.79 9.69 3.70
CA ALA A 287 0.60 10.54 4.87
C ALA A 287 -0.71 10.22 5.60
N ASN A 288 -1.82 10.01 4.88
CA ASN A 288 -3.10 9.60 5.46
C ASN A 288 -2.99 8.21 6.11
N TRP A 289 -2.35 7.26 5.44
CA TRP A 289 -2.16 5.91 6.01
C TRP A 289 -1.36 5.97 7.31
N ILE A 290 -0.20 6.63 7.31
CA ILE A 290 0.63 6.78 8.51
C ILE A 290 -0.14 7.49 9.62
N ASN A 291 -0.79 8.61 9.32
CA ASN A 291 -1.41 9.45 10.34
C ASN A 291 -2.74 8.89 10.84
N HIS A 292 -3.64 8.51 9.93
CA HIS A 292 -5.02 8.17 10.26
C HIS A 292 -5.29 6.67 10.41
N CYS A 293 -4.62 5.85 9.60
CA CYS A 293 -4.85 4.40 9.60
C CYS A 293 -3.86 3.63 10.47
N VAL A 294 -2.73 4.25 10.81
CA VAL A 294 -1.69 3.65 11.67
C VAL A 294 -1.59 4.38 13.00
N TYR A 295 -0.97 5.58 13.03
CA TYR A 295 -0.61 6.28 14.27
C TYR A 295 -1.77 6.50 15.24
N GLN A 296 -2.92 6.96 14.73
CA GLN A 296 -4.04 7.33 15.58
C GLN A 296 -4.83 6.13 16.13
N LEU A 297 -4.74 4.99 15.47
CA LEU A 297 -5.55 3.81 15.79
C LEU A 297 -4.75 2.71 16.50
N THR A 298 -3.43 2.64 16.26
CA THR A 298 -2.59 1.61 16.88
C THR A 298 -2.50 1.82 18.40
N PRO A 299 -2.64 0.75 19.21
CA PRO A 299 -2.42 0.85 20.65
C PRO A 299 -0.97 1.21 20.95
N TYR A 300 -0.75 1.99 22.01
CA TYR A 300 0.59 2.34 22.47
C TYR A 300 1.45 1.10 22.74
N ASP A 301 0.89 0.11 23.43
CA ASP A 301 1.48 -1.19 23.64
C ASP A 301 1.06 -2.16 22.54
N LEU A 302 1.96 -2.46 21.61
CA LEU A 302 1.70 -3.34 20.47
C LEU A 302 1.36 -4.78 20.85
N GLN A 303 1.79 -5.27 22.03
CA GLN A 303 1.41 -6.62 22.48
C GLN A 303 -0.11 -6.75 22.67
N ARG A 304 -0.80 -5.63 22.85
CA ARG A 304 -2.28 -5.60 22.88
C ARG A 304 -2.94 -5.94 21.55
N LEU A 305 -2.21 -5.96 20.44
CA LEU A 305 -2.76 -6.39 19.15
C LEU A 305 -3.35 -7.80 19.19
N LEU A 306 -2.83 -8.68 20.04
CA LEU A 306 -3.40 -10.01 20.29
C LEU A 306 -4.81 -9.97 20.89
N LEU A 307 -5.16 -8.88 21.57
CA LEU A 307 -6.47 -8.68 22.20
C LEU A 307 -7.48 -8.01 21.25
N TYR A 308 -7.00 -7.41 20.16
CA TYR A 308 -7.87 -6.84 19.14
C TYR A 308 -8.42 -7.99 18.32
N ASN A 309 -9.72 -8.22 18.44
CA ASN A 309 -10.39 -9.17 17.60
C ASN A 309 -10.22 -8.73 16.14
N TRP A 310 -9.76 -9.63 15.26
CA TRP A 310 -9.64 -9.37 13.82
C TRP A 310 -10.97 -8.90 13.21
N GLU A 311 -12.08 -9.27 13.82
CA GLU A 311 -13.45 -8.91 13.44
C GLU A 311 -13.91 -7.56 14.01
N TRP A 312 -13.02 -6.77 14.66
CA TRP A 312 -13.41 -5.50 15.25
C TRP A 312 -13.91 -4.53 14.17
N GLU A 313 -15.18 -4.14 14.31
CA GLU A 313 -15.89 -3.19 13.47
C GLU A 313 -15.42 -1.75 13.78
N ALA A 314 -14.24 -1.35 13.32
CA ALA A 314 -13.99 0.05 13.07
C ALA A 314 -14.69 0.37 11.72
N GLY A 315 -15.90 0.91 11.78
CA GLY A 315 -16.62 1.27 10.56
C GLY A 315 -15.81 2.22 9.69
N LEU A 316 -15.57 1.82 8.42
CA LEU A 316 -15.18 2.72 7.34
C LEU A 316 -16.35 3.66 7.03
#